data_ec532d0481a9222ed392681eb2de43f6
#
_entry.id   ec532d0481a9222ed392681eb2de43f6
#
_cell.length_a   1.000
_cell.length_b   1.000
_cell.length_c   1.000
_cell.angle_alpha   90.00
_cell.angle_beta   90.00
_cell.angle_gamma   90.00
#
_symmetry.space_group_name_H-M   'P 1'
#
loop_
_entity.id
_entity.type
_entity.pdbx_description
1 polymer ?
#
loop_
_entity_poly.entity_id
_entity_poly.type
_entity_poly.pdbx_seq_one_letter_code
_entity_poly.pdbx_strand_id
1 'polypeptide(L)'
;MSPAIAAIIVSYQSASTLDACLLRLREARDIAEIRVVDNDSTDGTLEIVQRHASADARVRFIANPDNPGFAAANNQGVADSQAPWLAFINPDLMVGPETLALLRERALSLGDCVLGVE
;
A
#
# COMPACT_ATOMS: atom_id res chain seq x y z
N MET A 1 3.13 7.47 -21.19
CA MET A 1 3.07 6.53 -20.04
C MET A 1 2.75 7.31 -18.77
N SER A 2 1.74 6.86 -18.04
CA SER A 2 1.41 7.51 -16.75
C SER A 2 2.47 7.21 -15.70
N PRO A 3 2.81 8.19 -14.82
CA PRO A 3 3.74 7.92 -13.72
C PRO A 3 3.21 6.83 -12.80
N ALA A 4 4.09 5.92 -12.43
CA ALA A 4 3.74 4.76 -11.61
C ALA A 4 3.56 5.14 -10.14
N ILE A 5 2.68 4.43 -9.46
CA ILE A 5 2.36 4.64 -8.05
C ILE A 5 2.80 3.41 -7.26
N ALA A 6 3.48 3.63 -6.14
CA ALA A 6 3.73 2.60 -5.14
C ALA A 6 2.73 2.79 -3.99
N ALA A 7 1.97 1.75 -3.68
CA ALA A 7 1.06 1.74 -2.53
C ALA A 7 1.80 1.16 -1.33
N ILE A 8 1.80 1.88 -0.22
CA ILE A 8 2.48 1.50 1.02
C ILE A 8 1.42 1.27 2.10
N ILE A 9 1.38 0.07 2.64
CA ILE A 9 0.41 -0.31 3.66
C ILE A 9 1.14 -0.82 4.90
N VAL A 10 0.85 -0.24 6.05
CA VAL A 10 1.30 -0.77 7.34
C VAL A 10 0.16 -1.55 7.94
N SER A 11 0.36 -2.84 8.21
CA SER A 11 -0.66 -3.70 8.80
C SER A 11 -0.30 -4.08 10.22
N TYR A 12 -1.30 -4.08 11.09
CA TYR A 12 -1.22 -4.61 12.43
C TYR A 12 -2.61 -5.11 12.83
N GLN A 13 -2.73 -6.41 13.06
CA GLN A 13 -4.02 -7.03 13.43
C GLN A 13 -5.14 -6.63 12.46
N SER A 14 -4.85 -6.73 11.15
CA SER A 14 -5.71 -6.22 10.08
C SER A 14 -6.40 -7.32 9.28
N ALA A 15 -6.52 -8.53 9.84
CA ALA A 15 -7.04 -9.70 9.12
C ALA A 15 -8.45 -9.51 8.58
N SER A 16 -9.28 -8.69 9.26
CA SER A 16 -10.67 -8.50 8.84
C SER A 16 -10.83 -7.62 7.60
N THR A 17 -9.84 -6.80 7.26
CA THR A 17 -9.98 -5.80 6.19
C THR A 17 -8.91 -5.90 5.10
N LEU A 18 -7.75 -6.47 5.40
CA LEU A 18 -6.59 -6.38 4.52
C LEU A 18 -6.78 -7.12 3.19
N ASP A 19 -7.46 -8.25 3.19
CA ASP A 19 -7.70 -9.00 1.96
C ASP A 19 -8.42 -8.15 0.92
N ALA A 20 -9.52 -7.53 1.30
CA ALA A 20 -10.27 -6.67 0.40
C ALA A 20 -9.47 -5.43 -0.02
N CYS A 21 -8.73 -4.84 0.92
CA CYS A 21 -7.86 -3.70 0.61
C CYS A 21 -6.85 -4.05 -0.48
N LEU A 22 -6.15 -5.17 -0.34
CA LEU A 22 -5.14 -5.60 -1.31
C LEU A 22 -5.77 -5.98 -2.66
N LEU A 23 -6.93 -6.63 -2.66
CA LEU A 23 -7.63 -6.93 -3.91
C LEU A 23 -7.96 -5.67 -4.69
N ARG A 24 -8.46 -4.63 -4.02
CA ARG A 24 -8.75 -3.36 -4.67
C ARG A 24 -7.50 -2.71 -5.24
N LEU A 25 -6.39 -2.73 -4.51
CA LEU A 25 -5.12 -2.17 -5.01
C LEU A 25 -4.60 -2.93 -6.22
N ARG A 26 -4.74 -4.26 -6.23
CA ARG A 26 -4.30 -5.07 -7.36
C ARG A 26 -5.08 -4.78 -8.64
N GLU A 27 -6.33 -4.35 -8.51
CA GLU A 27 -7.21 -3.98 -9.62
C GLU A 27 -7.11 -2.50 -10.01
N ALA A 28 -6.47 -1.67 -9.18
CA ALA A 28 -6.40 -0.23 -9.42
C ALA A 28 -5.41 0.11 -10.52
N ARG A 29 -5.75 1.17 -11.29
CA ARG A 29 -4.93 1.61 -12.42
C ARG A 29 -3.63 2.25 -11.95
N ASP A 30 -2.56 1.96 -12.67
CA ASP A 30 -1.22 2.57 -12.51
C ASP A 30 -0.50 2.25 -11.21
N ILE A 31 -0.91 1.19 -10.51
CA ILE A 31 -0.20 0.70 -9.34
C ILE A 31 0.91 -0.23 -9.79
N ALA A 32 2.16 0.21 -9.61
CA ALA A 32 3.34 -0.55 -10.01
C ALA A 32 3.90 -1.40 -8.88
N GLU A 33 3.73 -0.97 -7.63
CA GLU A 33 4.25 -1.65 -6.45
C GLU A 33 3.19 -1.62 -5.35
N ILE A 34 3.06 -2.73 -4.65
CA ILE A 34 2.21 -2.83 -3.46
C ILE A 34 3.10 -3.36 -2.34
N ARG A 35 3.42 -2.50 -1.38
CA ARG A 35 4.37 -2.82 -0.33
C ARG A 35 3.67 -2.85 1.02
N VAL A 36 3.71 -3.99 1.67
CA VAL A 36 3.07 -4.20 2.97
C VAL A 36 4.13 -4.38 4.02
N VAL A 37 4.05 -3.62 5.10
CA VAL A 37 4.91 -3.81 6.27
C VAL A 37 4.01 -4.28 7.41
N ASP A 38 4.19 -5.51 7.85
CA ASP A 38 3.41 -6.08 8.93
C ASP A 38 4.14 -5.94 10.25
N ASN A 39 3.50 -5.29 11.22
CA ASN A 39 4.07 -4.99 12.51
C ASN A 39 3.72 -6.06 13.56
N ASP A 40 4.17 -7.29 13.29
CA ASP A 40 4.05 -8.40 14.25
C ASP A 40 2.60 -8.78 14.56
N SER A 41 1.78 -8.94 13.51
CA SER A 41 0.40 -9.39 13.67
C SER A 41 0.31 -10.85 14.09
N THR A 42 -0.70 -11.17 14.89
CA THR A 42 -0.95 -12.53 15.40
C THR A 42 -2.30 -13.09 14.97
N ASP A 43 -3.06 -12.36 14.18
CA ASP A 43 -4.46 -12.66 13.83
C ASP A 43 -4.66 -13.27 12.43
N GLY A 44 -3.58 -13.70 11.76
CA GLY A 44 -3.68 -14.21 10.39
C GLY A 44 -3.44 -13.15 9.32
N THR A 45 -3.14 -11.92 9.68
CA THR A 45 -2.83 -10.85 8.73
C THR A 45 -1.68 -11.24 7.80
N LEU A 46 -0.59 -11.77 8.34
CA LEU A 46 0.59 -12.09 7.54
C LEU A 46 0.31 -13.16 6.50
N GLU A 47 -0.50 -14.16 6.82
CA GLU A 47 -0.89 -15.21 5.87
C GLU A 47 -1.68 -14.62 4.69
N ILE A 48 -2.52 -13.62 4.94
CA ILE A 48 -3.23 -12.90 3.89
C ILE A 48 -2.24 -12.21 2.95
N VAL A 49 -1.27 -11.49 3.51
CA VAL A 49 -0.25 -10.80 2.71
C VAL A 49 0.55 -11.80 1.87
N GLN A 50 0.93 -12.93 2.47
CA GLN A 50 1.70 -13.97 1.77
C GLN A 50 0.93 -14.55 0.58
N ARG A 51 -0.39 -14.74 0.72
CA ARG A 51 -1.23 -15.20 -0.40
C ARG A 51 -1.22 -14.20 -1.55
N HIS A 52 -1.37 -12.91 -1.24
CA HIS A 52 -1.34 -11.89 -2.28
C HIS A 52 0.03 -11.80 -2.95
N ALA A 53 1.11 -11.91 -2.18
CA ALA A 53 2.47 -11.88 -2.73
C ALA A 53 2.73 -13.06 -3.67
N SER A 54 2.16 -14.22 -3.38
CA SER A 54 2.27 -15.40 -4.25
C SER A 54 1.47 -15.23 -5.54
N ALA A 55 0.36 -14.50 -5.49
CA ALA A 55 -0.54 -14.33 -6.63
C ALA A 55 -0.17 -13.14 -7.54
N ASP A 56 0.53 -12.14 -7.01
CA ASP A 56 0.85 -10.91 -7.75
C ASP A 56 2.27 -10.46 -7.40
N ALA A 57 3.15 -10.47 -8.40
CA ALA A 57 4.57 -10.14 -8.21
C ALA A 57 4.81 -8.71 -7.74
N ARG A 58 3.84 -7.81 -7.90
CA ARG A 58 3.95 -6.43 -7.40
C ARG A 58 3.87 -6.36 -5.88
N VAL A 59 3.26 -7.37 -5.24
CA VAL A 59 3.09 -7.38 -3.79
C VAL A 59 4.36 -7.90 -3.14
N ARG A 60 4.98 -7.06 -2.33
CA ARG A 60 6.14 -7.39 -1.51
C ARG A 60 5.82 -7.06 -0.06
N PHE A 61 6.43 -7.77 0.86
CA PHE A 61 6.15 -7.53 2.27
C PHE A 61 7.39 -7.64 3.14
N ILE A 62 7.33 -6.95 4.27
CA ILE A 62 8.28 -7.06 5.37
C ILE A 62 7.49 -7.52 6.58
N ALA A 63 7.95 -8.58 7.23
CA ALA A 63 7.36 -9.06 8.48
C ALA A 63 8.28 -8.63 9.63
N ASN A 64 7.90 -7.61 10.37
CA ASN A 64 8.67 -7.15 11.52
C ASN A 64 8.48 -8.09 12.70
N PRO A 65 9.56 -8.39 13.45
CA PRO A 65 9.47 -9.25 14.64
C PRO A 65 8.85 -8.55 15.84
N ASP A 66 8.59 -7.25 15.72
CA ASP A 66 7.98 -6.42 16.74
C ASP A 66 7.14 -5.33 16.07
N ASN A 67 6.60 -4.41 16.85
CA ASN A 67 5.85 -3.27 16.33
C ASN A 67 6.66 -1.98 16.55
N PRO A 68 7.47 -1.54 15.57
CA PRO A 68 8.24 -0.30 15.71
C PRO A 68 7.41 0.97 15.56
N GLY A 69 6.11 0.84 15.29
CA GLY A 69 5.21 1.96 15.08
C GLY A 69 4.96 2.27 13.62
N PHE A 70 4.02 3.17 13.38
CA PHE A 70 3.52 3.49 12.04
C PHE A 70 4.58 4.19 11.18
N ALA A 71 5.24 5.20 11.74
CA ALA A 71 6.22 5.99 10.99
C ALA A 71 7.43 5.16 10.56
N ALA A 72 7.96 4.35 11.47
CA ALA A 72 9.09 3.47 11.15
C ALA A 72 8.72 2.45 10.08
N ALA A 73 7.53 1.86 10.17
CA ALA A 73 7.06 0.90 9.19
C ALA A 73 6.84 1.53 7.82
N ASN A 74 6.29 2.74 7.75
CA ASN A 74 6.16 3.47 6.48
C ASN A 74 7.53 3.73 5.86
N ASN A 75 8.51 4.11 6.64
CA ASN A 75 9.88 4.30 6.15
C ASN A 75 10.46 3.02 5.57
N GLN A 76 10.21 1.87 6.21
CA GLN A 76 10.62 0.57 5.67
C GLN A 76 9.93 0.29 4.33
N GLY A 77 8.64 0.59 4.24
CA GLY A 77 7.86 0.33 3.03
C GLY A 77 8.33 1.15 1.83
N VAL A 78 8.83 2.37 2.03
CA VAL A 78 9.31 3.20 0.93
C VAL A 78 10.76 2.93 0.57
N ALA A 79 11.51 2.24 1.41
CA ALA A 79 12.92 1.94 1.12
C ALA A 79 13.02 1.14 -0.18
N ASP A 80 13.97 1.46 -1.01
CA ASP A 80 14.21 0.83 -2.30
C ASP A 80 13.12 1.06 -3.35
N SER A 81 12.07 1.83 -3.05
CA SER A 81 11.09 2.19 -4.07
C SER A 81 11.65 3.26 -4.99
N GLN A 82 11.46 3.06 -6.29
CA GLN A 82 11.82 4.05 -7.30
C GLN A 82 10.59 4.64 -7.98
N ALA A 83 9.41 4.35 -7.47
CA ALA A 83 8.18 4.89 -8.01
C ALA A 83 8.15 6.42 -7.81
N PRO A 84 7.74 7.18 -8.82
CA PRO A 84 7.66 8.63 -8.69
C PRO A 84 6.56 9.11 -7.75
N TRP A 85 5.59 8.25 -7.44
CA TRP A 85 4.48 8.57 -6.56
C TRP A 85 4.35 7.51 -5.47
N LEU A 86 4.14 7.98 -4.23
CA LEU A 86 3.91 7.11 -3.08
C LEU A 86 2.50 7.39 -2.54
N ALA A 87 1.73 6.33 -2.32
CA ALA A 87 0.42 6.41 -1.70
C ALA A 87 0.43 5.60 -0.41
N PHE A 88 0.21 6.27 0.72
CA PHE A 88 0.14 5.61 2.02
C PHE A 88 -1.30 5.24 2.30
N ILE A 89 -1.58 3.95 2.39
CA ILE A 89 -2.92 3.39 2.42
C ILE A 89 -3.16 2.70 3.76
N ASN A 90 -4.24 3.07 4.45
CA ASN A 90 -4.65 2.34 5.64
C ASN A 90 -5.20 0.96 5.26
N PRO A 91 -4.97 -0.08 6.07
CA PRO A 91 -5.34 -1.45 5.70
C PRO A 91 -6.85 -1.71 5.63
N ASP A 92 -7.68 -0.76 6.02
CA ASP A 92 -9.15 -0.84 5.90
C ASP A 92 -9.70 0.00 4.75
N LEU A 93 -8.84 0.67 3.98
CA LEU A 93 -9.28 1.52 2.88
C LEU A 93 -9.56 0.67 1.63
N MET A 94 -10.73 0.91 1.01
CA MET A 94 -11.13 0.26 -0.23
C MET A 94 -11.10 1.28 -1.36
N VAL A 95 -10.00 1.31 -2.12
CA VAL A 95 -9.89 2.26 -3.23
C VAL A 95 -10.69 1.77 -4.43
N GLY A 96 -11.23 2.72 -5.21
CA GLY A 96 -11.82 2.40 -6.50
C GLY A 96 -10.76 2.19 -7.58
N PRO A 97 -11.15 1.68 -8.76
CA PRO A 97 -10.18 1.39 -9.83
C PRO A 97 -9.37 2.61 -10.29
N GLU A 98 -9.95 3.80 -10.21
CA GLU A 98 -9.34 5.02 -10.71
C GLU A 98 -8.91 6.00 -9.60
N THR A 99 -9.18 5.70 -8.32
CA THR A 99 -9.04 6.66 -7.22
C THR A 99 -7.63 7.23 -7.13
N LEU A 100 -6.62 6.37 -7.08
CA LEU A 100 -5.24 6.82 -6.90
C LEU A 100 -4.71 7.51 -8.15
N ALA A 101 -5.08 7.02 -9.33
CA ALA A 101 -4.70 7.66 -10.59
C ALA A 101 -5.27 9.07 -10.71
N LEU A 102 -6.53 9.27 -10.29
CA LEU A 102 -7.16 10.59 -10.30
C LEU A 102 -6.52 11.52 -9.29
N LEU A 103 -6.17 11.02 -8.10
CA LEU A 103 -5.44 11.82 -7.10
C LEU A 103 -4.10 12.27 -7.64
N ARG A 104 -3.37 11.39 -8.31
CA ARG A 104 -2.08 11.73 -8.94
C ARG A 104 -2.27 12.84 -9.97
N GLU A 105 -3.27 12.72 -10.84
CA GLU A 105 -3.56 13.74 -11.85
C GLU A 105 -3.89 15.08 -11.20
N ARG A 106 -4.64 15.05 -10.10
CA ARG A 106 -4.94 16.26 -9.34
C ARG A 106 -3.67 16.86 -8.72
N ALA A 107 -2.80 16.04 -8.16
CA ALA A 107 -1.54 16.49 -7.59
C ALA A 107 -0.64 17.12 -8.66
N LEU A 108 -0.58 16.52 -9.85
CA LEU A 108 0.19 17.07 -10.97
C LEU A 108 -0.31 18.45 -11.35
N SER A 109 -1.62 18.68 -11.37
CA SER A 109 -2.21 19.97 -11.71
C SER A 109 -1.95 21.04 -10.64
N LEU A 110 -1.71 20.64 -9.39
CA LEU A 110 -1.47 21.57 -8.28
C LEU A 110 0.02 21.78 -7.99
N GLY A 111 0.90 21.01 -8.64
CA GLY A 111 2.33 20.99 -8.33
C GLY A 111 2.63 20.08 -7.14
N ASP A 112 3.72 20.38 -6.41
CA ASP A 112 4.12 19.58 -5.25
C ASP A 112 3.10 19.76 -4.13
N CYS A 113 2.37 18.68 -3.81
CA CYS A 113 1.38 18.72 -2.75
C CYS A 113 1.13 17.32 -2.19
N VAL A 114 0.47 17.28 -1.04
CA VAL A 114 -0.01 16.05 -0.42
C VAL A 114 -1.52 16.06 -0.47
N LEU A 115 -2.10 15.00 -1.02
CA LEU A 115 -3.55 14.83 -1.11
C LEU A 115 -3.98 13.63 -0.27
N GLY A 116 -5.16 13.74 0.35
CA GLY A 116 -5.75 12.66 1.11
C GLY A 116 -7.07 12.21 0.53
N VAL A 117 -7.46 10.98 0.87
CA VAL A 117 -8.78 10.41 0.60
C VAL A 117 -9.51 10.32 1.93
N GLU A 118 -10.70 10.85 2.00
CA GLU A 118 -11.55 10.77 3.19
C GLU A 118 -12.63 9.71 3.03
#